data_8581c13e51f5edf378bbb6a86245028b
#
_entry.id   8581c13e51f5edf378bbb6a86245028b
#
_cell.length_a   1.000
_cell.length_b   1.000
_cell.length_c   1.000
_cell.angle_alpha   90.00
_cell.angle_beta   90.00
_cell.angle_gamma   90.00
#
_symmetry.space_group_name_H-M   'P 1'
#
loop_
_entity.id
_entity.type
_entity.pdbx_description
1 polymer ?
#
loop_
_entity_poly.entity_id
_entity_poly.type
_entity_poly.pdbx_seq_one_letter_code
_entity_poly.pdbx_strand_id
1 'polypeptide(L)'
;MKNEIVLQKMQGYVAKVLNYCNGYTYETFSEDSKLVEACVFNLSQLGEVSHLADEAFTSAHPEVPWHEMYGLRNRIVHDYEGVNLNLVWEIISEDLPALLHILRNLNPKQ
;
A
#
# COMPACT_ATOMS: atom_id res chain seq x y z
N MET A 1 14.26 -5.74 -11.73
CA MET A 1 14.53 -5.69 -10.29
C MET A 1 14.22 -7.05 -9.69
N LYS A 2 15.04 -7.52 -8.75
CA LYS A 2 14.81 -8.82 -8.11
C LYS A 2 13.55 -8.78 -7.25
N ASN A 3 12.79 -9.86 -7.28
CA ASN A 3 11.53 -9.95 -6.54
C ASN A 3 11.72 -9.77 -5.04
N GLU A 4 12.81 -10.24 -4.46
CA GLU A 4 13.08 -10.05 -3.02
C GLU A 4 13.21 -8.59 -2.65
N ILE A 5 13.82 -7.76 -3.53
CA ILE A 5 13.95 -6.31 -3.32
C ILE A 5 12.58 -5.65 -3.41
N VAL A 6 11.78 -6.06 -4.40
CA VAL A 6 10.41 -5.56 -4.57
C VAL A 6 9.60 -5.85 -3.31
N LEU A 7 9.65 -7.09 -2.81
CA LEU A 7 8.91 -7.47 -1.59
C LEU A 7 9.36 -6.65 -0.38
N GLN A 8 10.68 -6.44 -0.21
CA GLN A 8 11.19 -5.65 0.90
C GLN A 8 10.68 -4.22 0.84
N LYS A 9 10.66 -3.63 -0.35
CA LYS A 9 10.15 -2.25 -0.53
C LYS A 9 8.66 -2.18 -0.25
N MET A 10 7.89 -3.14 -0.76
CA MET A 10 6.45 -3.20 -0.49
C MET A 10 6.17 -3.30 1.00
N GLN A 11 6.86 -4.20 1.70
CA GLN A 11 6.74 -4.34 3.15
C GLN A 11 7.08 -3.04 3.86
N GLY A 12 8.13 -2.36 3.42
CA GLY A 12 8.56 -1.10 4.00
C GLY A 12 7.52 0.00 3.89
N TYR A 13 6.90 0.16 2.72
CA TYR A 13 5.85 1.17 2.53
C TYR A 13 4.62 0.87 3.39
N VAL A 14 4.20 -0.39 3.41
CA VAL A 14 3.04 -0.79 4.22
C VAL A 14 3.32 -0.58 5.71
N ALA A 15 4.46 -1.02 6.19
CA ALA A 15 4.84 -0.90 7.59
C ALA A 15 4.93 0.57 8.03
N LYS A 16 5.48 1.44 7.17
CA LYS A 16 5.54 2.89 7.43
C LYS A 16 4.16 3.48 7.66
N VAL A 17 3.24 3.21 6.73
CA VAL A 17 1.88 3.76 6.81
C VAL A 17 1.20 3.29 8.08
N LEU A 18 1.29 1.99 8.39
CA LEU A 18 0.69 1.45 9.60
C LEU A 18 1.28 2.07 10.86
N ASN A 19 2.60 2.26 10.88
CA ASN A 19 3.28 2.88 12.01
C ASN A 19 2.86 4.34 12.17
N TYR A 20 2.80 5.11 11.08
CA TYR A 20 2.39 6.51 11.13
C TYR A 20 0.97 6.68 11.68
N CYS A 21 0.08 5.75 11.31
CA CYS A 21 -1.34 5.83 11.68
C CYS A 21 -1.68 5.15 13.00
N ASN A 22 -0.69 4.58 13.69
CA ASN A 22 -0.92 3.90 14.95
C ASN A 22 -1.55 4.87 15.97
N GLY A 23 -2.68 4.47 16.53
CA GLY A 23 -3.40 5.29 17.51
C GLY A 23 -4.32 6.35 16.91
N TYR A 24 -4.36 6.48 15.59
CA TYR A 24 -5.27 7.42 14.92
C TYR A 24 -6.64 6.78 14.71
N THR A 25 -7.66 7.63 14.69
CA THR A 25 -9.01 7.30 14.22
C THR A 25 -9.21 7.93 12.85
N TYR A 26 -10.32 7.62 12.18
CA TYR A 26 -10.65 8.31 10.93
C TYR A 26 -10.69 9.83 11.13
N GLU A 27 -11.32 10.29 12.22
CA GLU A 27 -11.47 11.72 12.51
C GLU A 27 -10.10 12.39 12.65
N THR A 28 -9.22 11.83 13.46
CA THR A 28 -7.89 12.43 13.67
C THR A 28 -7.02 12.33 12.44
N PHE A 29 -7.12 11.24 11.69
CA PHE A 29 -6.43 11.07 10.41
C PHE A 29 -6.89 12.14 9.40
N SER A 30 -8.19 12.29 9.23
CA SER A 30 -8.74 13.21 8.22
C SER A 30 -8.39 14.67 8.48
N GLU A 31 -8.09 15.02 9.72
CA GLU A 31 -7.72 16.38 10.12
C GLU A 31 -6.22 16.65 10.04
N ASP A 32 -5.41 15.61 9.83
CA ASP A 32 -3.95 15.72 9.80
C ASP A 32 -3.44 15.67 8.37
N SER A 33 -3.35 16.83 7.74
CA SER A 33 -2.99 16.92 6.33
C SER A 33 -1.58 16.39 6.04
N LYS A 34 -0.63 16.57 6.94
CA LYS A 34 0.73 16.05 6.78
C LYS A 34 0.73 14.53 6.79
N LEU A 35 -0.04 13.96 7.70
CA LEU A 35 -0.17 12.50 7.79
C LEU A 35 -0.83 11.95 6.53
N VAL A 36 -1.91 12.57 6.08
CA VAL A 36 -2.61 12.16 4.85
C VAL A 36 -1.65 12.17 3.67
N GLU A 37 -0.90 13.26 3.50
CA GLU A 37 0.06 13.39 2.40
C GLU A 37 1.16 12.33 2.46
N ALA A 38 1.68 12.05 3.65
CA ALA A 38 2.70 11.02 3.83
C ALA A 38 2.16 9.63 3.48
N CYS A 39 0.93 9.34 3.89
CA CYS A 39 0.27 8.06 3.58
C CYS A 39 0.01 7.92 2.09
N VAL A 40 -0.51 8.96 1.45
CA VAL A 40 -0.79 8.94 0.00
C VAL A 40 0.51 8.71 -0.78
N PHE A 41 1.60 9.39 -0.39
CA PHE A 41 2.90 9.18 -1.04
C PHE A 41 3.34 7.72 -0.92
N ASN A 42 3.32 7.15 0.28
CA ASN A 42 3.78 5.77 0.49
C ASN A 42 2.87 4.75 -0.21
N LEU A 43 1.56 4.96 -0.22
CA LEU A 43 0.63 4.09 -0.94
C LEU A 43 0.86 4.16 -2.45
N SER A 44 1.15 5.35 -2.97
CA SER A 44 1.48 5.53 -4.39
C SER A 44 2.76 4.79 -4.75
N GLN A 45 3.78 4.86 -3.89
CA GLN A 45 5.04 4.14 -4.09
C GLN A 45 4.83 2.62 -4.01
N LEU A 46 3.96 2.17 -3.11
CA LEU A 46 3.59 0.75 -3.03
C LEU A 46 3.03 0.27 -4.38
N GLY A 47 2.11 1.03 -4.95
CA GLY A 47 1.54 0.70 -6.26
C GLY A 47 2.60 0.66 -7.36
N GLU A 48 3.46 1.67 -7.41
CA GLU A 48 4.52 1.75 -8.42
C GLU A 48 5.52 0.59 -8.31
N VAL A 49 5.99 0.30 -7.09
CA VAL A 49 7.00 -0.74 -6.91
C VAL A 49 6.44 -2.15 -7.18
N SER A 50 5.14 -2.35 -6.93
CA SER A 50 4.51 -3.65 -7.18
C SER A 50 4.54 -4.04 -8.67
N HIS A 51 4.56 -3.06 -9.57
CA HIS A 51 4.69 -3.30 -11.02
C HIS A 51 6.06 -3.87 -11.41
N LEU A 52 7.05 -3.76 -10.54
CA LEU A 52 8.41 -4.20 -10.85
C LEU A 52 8.62 -5.69 -10.57
N ALA A 53 7.65 -6.36 -9.95
CA ALA A 53 7.71 -7.80 -9.77
C ALA A 53 7.50 -8.50 -11.13
N ASP A 54 8.21 -9.62 -11.32
CA ASP A 54 8.08 -10.39 -12.56
C ASP A 54 6.67 -10.96 -12.72
N GLU A 55 6.20 -11.06 -13.95
CA GLU A 55 4.88 -11.62 -14.24
C GLU A 55 4.75 -13.06 -13.72
N ALA A 56 5.80 -13.85 -13.87
CA ALA A 56 5.82 -15.22 -13.33
C ALA A 56 5.63 -15.24 -11.81
N PHE A 57 6.26 -14.29 -11.13
CA PHE A 57 6.14 -14.19 -9.67
C PHE A 57 4.74 -13.75 -9.24
N THR A 58 4.20 -12.72 -9.90
CA THR A 58 2.85 -12.24 -9.55
C THR A 58 1.79 -13.30 -9.82
N SER A 59 1.94 -14.05 -10.91
CA SER A 59 1.03 -15.16 -11.25
C SER A 59 1.13 -16.31 -10.25
N ALA A 60 2.32 -16.55 -9.70
CA ALA A 60 2.54 -17.59 -8.71
C ALA A 60 2.01 -17.23 -7.31
N HIS A 61 1.75 -15.93 -7.06
CA HIS A 61 1.31 -15.45 -5.75
C HIS A 61 0.01 -14.66 -5.85
N PRO A 62 -1.10 -15.31 -6.22
CA PRO A 62 -2.41 -14.64 -6.37
C PRO A 62 -3.01 -14.18 -5.05
N GLU A 63 -2.47 -14.59 -3.90
CA GLU A 63 -2.88 -14.10 -2.59
C GLU A 63 -2.58 -12.63 -2.39
N VAL A 64 -1.62 -12.06 -3.16
CA VAL A 64 -1.34 -10.64 -3.16
C VAL A 64 -2.30 -9.94 -4.12
N PRO A 65 -2.99 -8.88 -3.72
CA PRO A 65 -3.93 -8.18 -4.60
C PRO A 65 -3.20 -7.24 -5.57
N TRP A 66 -2.43 -7.81 -6.49
CA TRP A 66 -1.61 -7.05 -7.44
C TRP A 66 -2.41 -6.02 -8.23
N HIS A 67 -3.56 -6.44 -8.75
CA HIS A 67 -4.40 -5.60 -9.60
C HIS A 67 -4.87 -4.34 -8.84
N GLU A 68 -5.31 -4.53 -7.61
CA GLU A 68 -5.79 -3.42 -6.76
C GLU A 68 -4.66 -2.45 -6.42
N MET A 69 -3.43 -2.95 -6.28
CA MET A 69 -2.28 -2.10 -5.97
C MET A 69 -1.79 -1.29 -7.16
N TYR A 70 -1.90 -1.85 -8.37
CA TYR A 70 -1.34 -1.21 -9.56
C TYR A 70 -1.91 0.19 -9.80
N GLY A 71 -3.19 0.40 -9.59
CA GLY A 71 -3.82 1.69 -9.80
C GLY A 71 -4.09 2.47 -8.51
N LEU A 72 -3.39 2.15 -7.44
CA LEU A 72 -3.74 2.65 -6.12
C LEU A 72 -3.77 4.18 -6.03
N ARG A 73 -2.77 4.87 -6.58
CA ARG A 73 -2.74 6.34 -6.58
C ARG A 73 -3.96 6.91 -7.27
N ASN A 74 -4.33 6.35 -8.42
CA ASN A 74 -5.48 6.86 -9.19
C ASN A 74 -6.82 6.58 -8.52
N ARG A 75 -6.87 5.56 -7.66
CA ARG A 75 -8.08 5.25 -6.89
C ARG A 75 -8.30 6.22 -5.75
N ILE A 76 -7.22 6.70 -5.13
CA ILE A 76 -7.30 7.49 -3.89
C ILE A 76 -7.10 9.00 -4.11
N VAL A 77 -6.58 9.42 -5.27
CA VAL A 77 -6.37 10.84 -5.59
C VAL A 77 -7.23 11.20 -6.80
N HIS A 78 -8.07 12.21 -6.64
CA HIS A 78 -8.87 12.78 -7.72
C HIS A 78 -8.28 14.14 -8.11
N ASP A 79 -8.01 14.33 -9.40
CA ASP A 79 -7.25 15.48 -9.90
C ASP A 79 -7.77 16.84 -9.43
N TYR A 80 -9.09 16.99 -9.33
CA TYR A 80 -9.71 18.26 -8.92
C TYR A 80 -10.35 18.22 -7.54
N GLU A 81 -10.55 17.04 -6.99
CA GLU A 81 -11.27 16.85 -5.72
C GLU A 81 -10.32 16.50 -4.57
N GLY A 82 -9.07 16.23 -4.87
CA GLY A 82 -8.08 15.85 -3.86
C GLY A 82 -8.16 14.38 -3.47
N VAL A 83 -7.87 14.09 -2.22
CA VAL A 83 -7.75 12.71 -1.72
C VAL A 83 -9.11 12.19 -1.25
N ASN A 84 -9.42 10.95 -1.64
CA ASN A 84 -10.58 10.23 -1.11
C ASN A 84 -10.22 9.69 0.29
N LEU A 85 -10.46 10.50 1.31
CA LEU A 85 -10.06 10.19 2.69
C LEU A 85 -10.70 8.91 3.24
N ASN A 86 -11.96 8.68 2.93
CA ASN A 86 -12.67 7.47 3.40
C ASN A 86 -12.02 6.21 2.84
N LEU A 87 -11.70 6.21 1.55
CA LEU A 87 -11.07 5.06 0.88
C LEU A 87 -9.65 4.85 1.42
N VAL A 88 -8.88 5.93 1.58
CA VAL A 88 -7.51 5.81 2.13
C VAL A 88 -7.55 5.19 3.52
N TRP A 89 -8.45 5.67 4.38
CA TRP A 89 -8.56 5.13 5.74
C TRP A 89 -9.00 3.67 5.75
N GLU A 90 -9.94 3.30 4.90
CA GLU A 90 -10.38 1.92 4.74
C GLU A 90 -9.20 1.01 4.37
N ILE A 91 -8.39 1.45 3.39
CA ILE A 91 -7.20 0.70 2.97
C ILE A 91 -6.24 0.55 4.14
N ILE A 92 -5.96 1.62 4.86
CA ILE A 92 -5.00 1.62 5.97
C ILE A 92 -5.48 0.73 7.11
N SER A 93 -6.74 0.87 7.51
CA SER A 93 -7.25 0.20 8.69
C SER A 93 -7.63 -1.26 8.46
N GLU A 94 -8.05 -1.61 7.24
CA GLU A 94 -8.56 -2.94 6.93
C GLU A 94 -7.64 -3.74 6.02
N ASP A 95 -7.19 -3.15 4.90
CA ASP A 95 -6.47 -3.91 3.89
C ASP A 95 -4.98 -4.07 4.20
N LEU A 96 -4.31 -3.02 4.67
CA LEU A 96 -2.86 -3.06 4.87
C LEU A 96 -2.39 -4.06 5.92
N PRO A 97 -3.08 -4.23 7.07
CA PRO A 97 -2.64 -5.24 8.03
C PRO A 97 -2.61 -6.65 7.44
N ALA A 98 -3.64 -7.00 6.69
CA ALA A 98 -3.72 -8.30 6.02
C ALA A 98 -2.64 -8.43 4.94
N LEU A 99 -2.43 -7.37 4.16
CA LEU A 99 -1.40 -7.36 3.11
C LEU A 99 -0.01 -7.52 3.71
N LEU A 100 0.29 -6.83 4.81
CA LEU A 100 1.60 -6.96 5.46
C LEU A 100 1.86 -8.39 5.91
N HIS A 101 0.84 -9.04 6.47
CA HIS A 101 0.94 -10.43 6.88
C HIS A 101 1.26 -11.33 5.69
N ILE A 102 0.54 -11.16 4.57
CA ILE A 102 0.79 -11.91 3.34
C ILE A 102 2.22 -11.70 2.85
N LEU A 103 2.66 -10.44 2.75
CA LEU A 103 3.98 -10.11 2.24
C LEU A 103 5.10 -10.70 3.10
N ARG A 104 4.94 -10.70 4.41
CA ARG A 104 5.94 -11.24 5.33
C ARG A 104 6.07 -12.76 5.25
N ASN A 105 5.04 -13.43 4.75
CA ASN A 105 5.02 -14.88 4.64
C ASN A 105 5.33 -15.40 3.24
N LEU A 106 5.58 -14.49 2.28
CA LEU A 106 5.98 -14.88 0.94
C LEU A 106 7.44 -15.26 0.87
N ASN A 107 7.71 -16.32 0.10
CA ASN A 107 9.08 -16.70 -0.23
C ASN A 107 9.45 -16.06 -1.58
N PRO A 108 10.40 -15.10 -1.62
CA PRO A 108 10.75 -14.40 -2.85
C PRO A 108 11.41 -15.29 -3.90
N LYS A 109 11.78 -16.51 -3.55
CA LYS A 109 12.43 -17.47 -4.46
C LYS A 109 11.46 -18.47 -5.07
N GLN A 110 10.21 -18.40 -4.71
CA GLN A 110 9.15 -19.22 -5.28
C GLN A 110 8.30 -18.37 -6.25
#